data_6ecc317538a448f257a7f5c45dfccdd3
#
_entry.id   6ecc317538a448f257a7f5c45dfccdd3
#
_cell.length_a   1.000
_cell.length_b   1.000
_cell.length_c   1.000
_cell.angle_alpha   90.00
_cell.angle_beta   90.00
_cell.angle_gamma   90.00
#
_symmetry.space_group_name_H-M   'P 1'
#
loop_
_entity.id
_entity.type
_entity.pdbx_description
1 polymer ?
#
loop_
_entity_poly.entity_id
_entity_poly.type
_entity_poly.pdbx_seq_one_letter_code
_entity_poly.pdbx_strand_id
1 'polypeptide(L)'
;LMLGLSVSASAQTPVGTGNPYLPLWEHLPDGEPRVFEDPDNPGKFRAYIIGSHDLEYKAYCGADIRMWSAPVEDLTNWRDEGPIFTYQVGGEWDTMFAPDLVEVNRPDGTREYYLYPHSRGANREPMVCKGSRPNGPFTPVNLTPDGKRTLPGSIIGFDPSIYVEQITDKNDPDYNIGFRAYAFWGYQISNAAQLDQNTMYSLRPGTEVKPYFLPSSARYGVIRDPEGTTYPALYKGQNPGDFNFYEASSIRKVGNKFLMIFSGYS
;
A
#
# COMPACT_ATOMS: atom_id res chain seq x y z
N LEU A 1 -19.41 -21.56 45.35
CA LEU A 1 -18.07 -21.73 44.73
C LEU A 1 -18.02 -20.88 43.44
N MET A 2 -17.35 -19.73 43.50
CA MET A 2 -17.07 -18.91 42.29
C MET A 2 -15.74 -19.39 41.73
N LEU A 3 -15.75 -19.98 40.52
CA LEU A 3 -14.54 -20.20 39.76
C LEU A 3 -14.16 -18.89 39.08
N GLY A 4 -13.08 -18.27 39.54
CA GLY A 4 -12.45 -17.16 38.86
C GLY A 4 -11.68 -17.69 37.66
N LEU A 5 -12.13 -17.32 36.44
CA LEU A 5 -11.32 -17.47 35.24
C LEU A 5 -10.22 -16.38 35.25
N SER A 6 -9.01 -16.76 35.54
CA SER A 6 -7.85 -15.94 35.33
C SER A 6 -7.53 -15.92 33.83
N VAL A 7 -7.85 -14.83 33.14
CA VAL A 7 -7.32 -14.56 31.81
C VAL A 7 -5.85 -14.23 32.00
N SER A 8 -4.98 -15.14 31.66
CA SER A 8 -3.54 -14.85 31.53
C SER A 8 -3.35 -13.96 30.33
N ALA A 9 -3.21 -12.65 30.54
CA ALA A 9 -2.62 -11.79 29.53
C ALA A 9 -1.18 -12.27 29.32
N SER A 10 -0.90 -12.87 28.16
CA SER A 10 0.48 -13.12 27.78
C SER A 10 1.16 -11.75 27.64
N ALA A 11 2.06 -11.43 28.55
CA ALA A 11 2.92 -10.28 28.42
C ALA A 11 3.72 -10.47 27.10
N GLN A 12 3.45 -9.67 26.10
CA GLN A 12 4.31 -9.62 24.93
C GLN A 12 5.70 -9.24 25.41
N THR A 13 6.69 -10.06 25.07
CA THR A 13 8.09 -9.73 25.33
C THR A 13 8.39 -8.45 24.57
N PRO A 14 8.88 -7.38 25.21
CA PRO A 14 9.23 -6.17 24.50
C PRO A 14 10.22 -6.52 23.39
N VAL A 15 9.85 -6.23 22.15
CA VAL A 15 10.76 -6.35 21.02
C VAL A 15 11.76 -5.21 21.18
N GLY A 16 13.06 -5.53 21.15
CA GLY A 16 14.11 -4.53 21.34
C GLY A 16 14.06 -3.42 20.28
N THR A 17 14.71 -2.30 20.55
CA THR A 17 14.79 -1.12 19.66
C THR A 17 15.62 -1.36 18.38
N GLY A 18 16.05 -2.60 18.13
CA GLY A 18 16.86 -3.00 16.99
C GLY A 18 16.09 -3.75 15.91
N ASN A 19 16.77 -4.09 14.84
CA ASN A 19 16.27 -4.98 13.79
C ASN A 19 16.65 -6.44 14.14
N PRO A 20 15.73 -7.42 14.11
CA PRO A 20 14.31 -7.27 13.75
C PRO A 20 13.48 -6.59 14.86
N TYR A 21 12.51 -5.75 14.45
CA TYR A 21 11.60 -5.06 15.37
C TYR A 21 10.27 -5.78 15.58
N LEU A 22 9.91 -6.73 14.70
CA LEU A 22 8.81 -7.68 14.89
C LEU A 22 9.33 -8.99 15.47
N PRO A 23 8.45 -9.83 16.05
CA PRO A 23 8.82 -11.16 16.54
C PRO A 23 9.47 -12.02 15.44
N LEU A 24 10.45 -12.84 15.80
CA LEU A 24 11.20 -13.67 14.83
C LEU A 24 10.37 -14.75 14.13
N TRP A 25 9.18 -15.04 14.64
CA TRP A 25 8.26 -15.99 14.02
C TRP A 25 7.32 -15.31 13.02
N GLU A 26 7.29 -13.97 12.97
CA GLU A 26 6.47 -13.23 12.01
C GLU A 26 7.15 -13.19 10.65
N HIS A 27 6.39 -13.52 9.63
CA HIS A 27 6.82 -13.52 8.24
C HIS A 27 5.97 -12.53 7.44
N LEU A 28 6.30 -11.26 7.58
CA LEU A 28 5.61 -10.13 6.97
C LEU A 28 6.50 -9.48 5.88
N PRO A 29 6.63 -10.08 4.69
CA PRO A 29 7.32 -9.45 3.58
C PRO A 29 6.52 -8.27 3.03
N ASP A 30 7.16 -7.47 2.18
CA ASP A 30 6.56 -6.34 1.47
C ASP A 30 5.94 -5.31 2.44
N GLY A 31 6.54 -5.17 3.61
CA GLY A 31 6.02 -4.34 4.69
C GLY A 31 5.96 -2.85 4.32
N GLU A 32 4.76 -2.33 4.10
CA GLU A 32 4.51 -0.93 3.80
C GLU A 32 4.20 -0.14 5.09
N PRO A 33 5.09 0.76 5.55
CA PRO A 33 4.86 1.54 6.75
C PRO A 33 3.94 2.73 6.50
N ARG A 34 2.99 2.96 7.40
CA ARG A 34 2.09 4.11 7.42
C ARG A 34 1.95 4.66 8.83
N VAL A 35 1.61 5.94 8.95
CA VAL A 35 1.26 6.57 10.24
C VAL A 35 -0.14 7.13 10.13
N PHE A 36 -1.01 6.69 11.03
CA PHE A 36 -2.37 7.19 11.15
C PHE A 36 -2.69 7.56 12.58
N GLU A 37 -3.72 8.37 12.79
CA GLU A 37 -4.26 8.61 14.12
C GLU A 37 -4.79 7.27 14.70
N ASP A 38 -4.54 7.06 15.99
CA ASP A 38 -5.05 5.88 16.70
C ASP A 38 -6.58 6.01 16.84
N PRO A 39 -7.37 5.12 16.22
CA PRO A 39 -8.83 5.24 16.24
C PRO A 39 -9.44 5.04 17.63
N ASP A 40 -8.68 4.47 18.57
CA ASP A 40 -9.12 4.25 19.94
C ASP A 40 -8.61 5.32 20.92
N ASN A 41 -7.65 6.15 20.48
CA ASN A 41 -7.05 7.22 21.29
C ASN A 41 -6.90 8.51 20.46
N PRO A 42 -7.97 9.30 20.29
CA PRO A 42 -7.95 10.52 19.49
C PRO A 42 -6.80 11.48 19.86
N GLY A 43 -6.11 12.02 18.87
CA GLY A 43 -4.95 12.88 19.02
C GLY A 43 -3.63 12.13 19.25
N LYS A 44 -3.65 10.80 19.33
CA LYS A 44 -2.45 9.95 19.34
C LYS A 44 -2.24 9.34 17.97
N PHE A 45 -1.01 8.98 17.64
CA PHE A 45 -0.67 8.40 16.36
C PHE A 45 0.00 7.03 16.55
N ARG A 46 -0.23 6.15 15.58
CA ARG A 46 0.43 4.84 15.52
C ARG A 46 1.14 4.69 14.19
N ALA A 47 2.31 4.07 14.23
CA ALA A 47 2.94 3.51 13.07
C ALA A 47 2.32 2.13 12.81
N TYR A 48 1.93 1.89 11.56
CA TYR A 48 1.38 0.62 11.09
C TYR A 48 2.34 0.04 10.06
N ILE A 49 2.53 -1.27 10.07
CA ILE A 49 3.20 -2.02 9.02
C ILE A 49 2.20 -3.01 8.46
N ILE A 50 1.92 -2.88 7.18
CA ILE A 50 0.97 -3.70 6.44
C ILE A 50 1.77 -4.52 5.43
N GLY A 51 1.57 -5.82 5.35
CA GLY A 51 2.34 -6.64 4.42
C GLY A 51 1.59 -7.88 3.96
N SER A 52 2.17 -8.55 2.98
CA SER A 52 1.88 -9.93 2.67
C SER A 52 2.13 -10.79 3.89
N HIS A 53 1.60 -11.99 3.94
CA HIS A 53 1.84 -12.91 5.04
C HIS A 53 2.32 -14.26 4.49
N ASP A 54 3.59 -14.57 4.68
CA ASP A 54 4.18 -15.83 4.22
C ASP A 54 3.76 -17.01 5.10
N LEU A 55 3.55 -18.14 4.46
CA LEU A 55 3.17 -19.38 5.14
C LEU A 55 4.41 -20.22 5.48
N GLU A 56 5.00 -20.02 6.68
CA GLU A 56 6.01 -20.86 7.31
C GLU A 56 6.89 -21.68 6.34
N TYR A 57 7.83 -21.09 5.62
CA TYR A 57 8.78 -21.76 4.72
C TYR A 57 8.16 -22.61 3.57
N LYS A 58 6.84 -22.59 3.40
CA LYS A 58 6.15 -23.44 2.41
C LYS A 58 5.74 -22.68 1.16
N ALA A 59 5.31 -21.44 1.31
CA ALA A 59 4.90 -20.60 0.20
C ALA A 59 5.09 -19.13 0.57
N TYR A 60 5.62 -18.36 -0.35
CA TYR A 60 5.58 -16.90 -0.23
C TYR A 60 4.14 -16.43 -0.50
N CYS A 61 3.71 -15.45 0.26
CA CYS A 61 2.38 -14.86 0.27
C CYS A 61 1.24 -15.86 0.54
N GLY A 62 0.45 -15.53 1.51
CA GLY A 62 -0.72 -16.31 1.92
C GLY A 62 -2.02 -15.70 1.44
N ALA A 63 -3.09 -16.08 2.10
CA ALA A 63 -4.45 -15.66 1.79
C ALA A 63 -4.86 -14.37 2.51
N ASP A 64 -4.02 -13.82 3.34
CA ASP A 64 -4.32 -12.64 4.15
C ASP A 64 -3.28 -11.53 4.01
N ILE A 65 -3.77 -10.32 4.19
CA ILE A 65 -2.94 -9.15 4.46
C ILE A 65 -2.90 -8.98 5.97
N ARG A 66 -1.69 -8.92 6.52
CA ARG A 66 -1.45 -8.81 7.95
C ARG A 66 -0.94 -7.43 8.34
N MET A 67 -1.21 -7.05 9.58
CA MET A 67 -0.82 -5.73 10.08
C MET A 67 -0.28 -5.81 11.50
N TRP A 68 0.76 -5.01 11.75
CA TRP A 68 1.28 -4.71 13.08
C TRP A 68 1.25 -3.19 13.31
N SER A 69 1.10 -2.77 14.57
CA SER A 69 1.13 -1.34 14.90
C SER A 69 1.83 -1.06 16.22
N ALA A 70 2.44 0.13 16.31
CA ALA A 70 3.06 0.63 17.54
C ALA A 70 2.74 2.12 17.73
N PRO A 71 2.64 2.63 18.97
CA PRO A 71 2.61 4.07 19.20
C PRO A 71 3.83 4.74 18.56
N VAL A 72 3.69 5.90 17.92
CA VAL A 72 4.84 6.59 17.30
C VAL A 72 5.88 7.04 18.32
N GLU A 73 5.48 7.26 19.56
CA GLU A 73 6.35 7.59 20.69
C GLU A 73 7.07 6.38 21.29
N ASP A 74 6.67 5.13 20.94
CA ASP A 74 7.28 3.90 21.42
C ASP A 74 7.24 2.79 20.37
N LEU A 75 8.18 2.81 19.44
CA LEU A 75 8.32 1.80 18.38
C LEU A 75 8.91 0.46 18.89
N THR A 76 9.00 0.25 20.18
CA THR A 76 9.30 -1.05 20.77
C THR A 76 8.07 -1.82 21.18
N ASN A 77 6.91 -1.16 21.23
CA ASN A 77 5.64 -1.70 21.70
C ASN A 77 4.72 -2.08 20.52
N TRP A 78 5.16 -3.04 19.73
CA TRP A 78 4.39 -3.54 18.60
C TRP A 78 3.25 -4.44 19.05
N ARG A 79 2.06 -4.19 18.49
CA ARG A 79 0.84 -4.98 18.67
C ARG A 79 0.50 -5.67 17.35
N ASP A 80 0.20 -6.97 17.43
CA ASP A 80 -0.38 -7.71 16.32
C ASP A 80 -1.85 -7.28 16.13
N GLU A 81 -2.16 -6.68 14.98
CA GLU A 81 -3.52 -6.33 14.57
C GLU A 81 -4.22 -7.54 13.90
N GLY A 82 -3.45 -8.58 13.59
CA GLY A 82 -3.92 -9.78 12.91
C GLY A 82 -4.12 -9.61 11.42
N PRO A 83 -4.84 -10.54 10.78
CA PRO A 83 -5.25 -10.43 9.40
C PRO A 83 -6.31 -9.34 9.26
N ILE A 84 -6.00 -8.30 8.46
CA ILE A 84 -6.92 -7.19 8.23
C ILE A 84 -7.79 -7.39 6.98
N PHE A 85 -7.39 -8.28 6.10
CA PHE A 85 -8.14 -8.58 4.88
C PHE A 85 -7.85 -10.01 4.39
N THR A 86 -8.89 -10.68 3.95
CA THR A 86 -8.88 -11.96 3.23
C THR A 86 -9.97 -11.94 2.16
N TYR A 87 -9.79 -12.73 1.09
CA TYR A 87 -10.81 -12.84 0.06
C TYR A 87 -10.94 -14.28 -0.44
N GLN A 88 -12.18 -14.68 -0.76
CA GLN A 88 -12.48 -15.98 -1.35
C GLN A 88 -13.17 -15.83 -2.69
N VAL A 89 -12.81 -16.68 -3.64
CA VAL A 89 -13.43 -16.78 -4.95
C VAL A 89 -13.85 -18.22 -5.22
N GLY A 90 -15.16 -18.43 -5.36
CA GLY A 90 -15.68 -19.78 -5.57
C GLY A 90 -15.41 -20.77 -4.44
N GLY A 91 -15.20 -20.28 -3.22
CA GLY A 91 -14.85 -21.08 -2.04
C GLY A 91 -13.36 -21.28 -1.80
N GLU A 92 -12.52 -20.87 -2.74
CA GLU A 92 -11.06 -20.92 -2.61
C GLU A 92 -10.49 -19.59 -2.14
N TRP A 93 -9.48 -19.64 -1.26
CA TRP A 93 -8.77 -18.45 -0.81
C TRP A 93 -7.95 -17.84 -1.94
N ASP A 94 -8.08 -16.54 -2.13
CA ASP A 94 -7.19 -15.77 -3.00
C ASP A 94 -5.86 -15.50 -2.29
N THR A 95 -4.78 -15.39 -3.04
CA THR A 95 -3.47 -15.02 -2.49
C THR A 95 -3.28 -13.52 -2.64
N MET A 96 -2.74 -12.88 -1.61
CA MET A 96 -2.52 -11.44 -1.55
C MET A 96 -1.02 -11.14 -1.52
N PHE A 97 -0.62 -10.07 -2.21
CA PHE A 97 0.77 -9.63 -2.33
C PHE A 97 0.90 -8.17 -1.89
N ALA A 98 2.11 -7.73 -1.63
CA ALA A 98 2.61 -6.36 -1.51
C ALA A 98 1.50 -5.26 -1.43
N PRO A 99 0.76 -5.15 -0.33
CA PRO A 99 -0.37 -4.23 -0.22
C PRO A 99 0.07 -2.79 0.04
N ASP A 100 -0.80 -1.83 -0.26
CA ASP A 100 -0.72 -0.49 0.30
C ASP A 100 -2.04 -0.08 0.97
N LEU A 101 -1.94 0.85 1.92
CA LEU A 101 -3.06 1.41 2.68
C LEU A 101 -2.91 2.91 2.81
N VAL A 102 -3.97 3.65 2.49
CA VAL A 102 -4.00 5.11 2.65
C VAL A 102 -5.24 5.59 3.38
N GLU A 103 -5.09 6.71 4.07
CA GLU A 103 -6.17 7.46 4.68
C GLU A 103 -6.59 8.60 3.75
N VAL A 104 -7.90 8.81 3.65
CA VAL A 104 -8.53 9.93 2.97
C VAL A 104 -9.39 10.68 3.95
N ASN A 105 -9.15 11.99 4.10
CA ASN A 105 -9.98 12.88 4.90
C ASN A 105 -10.92 13.67 3.98
N ARG A 106 -12.23 13.46 4.12
CA ARG A 106 -13.25 14.17 3.37
C ARG A 106 -13.55 15.53 4.00
N PRO A 107 -14.00 16.53 3.23
CA PRO A 107 -14.34 17.85 3.76
C PRO A 107 -15.43 17.88 4.84
N ASP A 108 -16.29 16.87 4.86
CA ASP A 108 -17.32 16.69 5.89
C ASP A 108 -16.79 16.11 7.22
N GLY A 109 -15.47 15.89 7.29
CA GLY A 109 -14.80 15.30 8.45
C GLY A 109 -14.79 13.77 8.46
N THR A 110 -15.40 13.13 7.47
CA THR A 110 -15.35 11.66 7.33
C THR A 110 -13.94 11.21 7.01
N ARG A 111 -13.46 10.23 7.73
CA ARG A 111 -12.18 9.57 7.50
C ARG A 111 -12.43 8.20 6.90
N GLU A 112 -11.76 7.91 5.79
CA GLU A 112 -11.88 6.67 5.03
C GLU A 112 -10.50 6.05 4.82
N TYR A 113 -10.43 4.73 4.83
CA TYR A 113 -9.20 3.99 4.56
C TYR A 113 -9.38 3.13 3.32
N TYR A 114 -8.41 3.19 2.40
CA TYR A 114 -8.40 2.41 1.17
C TYR A 114 -7.22 1.47 1.18
N LEU A 115 -7.52 0.17 1.16
CA LEU A 115 -6.55 -0.92 1.06
C LEU A 115 -6.47 -1.39 -0.39
N TYR A 116 -5.25 -1.57 -0.87
CA TYR A 116 -4.90 -2.07 -2.19
C TYR A 116 -4.19 -3.41 -2.02
N PRO A 117 -4.92 -4.53 -1.97
CA PRO A 117 -4.37 -5.80 -1.50
C PRO A 117 -3.60 -6.59 -2.56
N HIS A 118 -3.48 -6.11 -3.80
CA HIS A 118 -2.80 -6.79 -4.91
C HIS A 118 -3.13 -8.30 -4.96
N SER A 119 -4.31 -8.66 -5.48
CA SER A 119 -4.72 -10.05 -5.64
C SER A 119 -3.89 -10.78 -6.70
N ARG A 120 -3.50 -12.03 -6.44
CA ARG A 120 -2.86 -12.92 -7.42
C ARG A 120 -3.72 -13.18 -8.65
N GLY A 121 -5.05 -13.16 -8.50
CA GLY A 121 -5.96 -13.38 -9.61
C GLY A 121 -5.90 -12.26 -10.63
N ALA A 122 -5.39 -12.49 -11.83
CA ALA A 122 -5.21 -11.49 -12.89
C ALA A 122 -6.46 -10.63 -13.15
N ASN A 123 -7.66 -11.20 -12.98
CA ASN A 123 -8.93 -10.48 -13.11
C ASN A 123 -9.28 -9.63 -11.87
N ARG A 124 -8.54 -9.77 -10.77
CA ARG A 124 -8.76 -9.07 -9.49
C ARG A 124 -7.51 -8.34 -9.01
N GLU A 125 -6.40 -8.40 -9.74
CA GLU A 125 -5.18 -7.69 -9.41
C GLU A 125 -5.46 -6.22 -9.04
N PRO A 126 -6.29 -5.45 -9.77
CA PRO A 126 -6.65 -4.08 -9.41
C PRO A 126 -7.71 -3.95 -8.32
N MET A 127 -7.88 -4.93 -7.43
CA MET A 127 -8.86 -4.85 -6.34
C MET A 127 -8.54 -3.68 -5.41
N VAL A 128 -9.57 -2.94 -5.02
CA VAL A 128 -9.49 -1.89 -4.02
C VAL A 128 -10.57 -2.13 -2.97
N CYS A 129 -10.20 -2.00 -1.72
CA CYS A 129 -11.10 -2.20 -0.59
C CYS A 129 -11.20 -0.92 0.24
N LYS A 130 -12.32 -0.74 0.92
CA LYS A 130 -12.59 0.41 1.77
C LYS A 130 -12.94 -0.02 3.19
N GLY A 131 -12.45 0.73 4.17
CA GLY A 131 -12.76 0.57 5.59
C GLY A 131 -12.91 1.92 6.29
N SER A 132 -13.40 1.91 7.51
CA SER A 132 -13.53 3.09 8.38
C SER A 132 -12.42 3.21 9.43
N ARG A 133 -11.56 2.20 9.52
CA ARG A 133 -10.42 2.13 10.46
C ARG A 133 -9.18 1.62 9.73
N PRO A 134 -7.96 1.96 10.19
CA PRO A 134 -6.73 1.50 9.56
C PRO A 134 -6.55 -0.02 9.62
N ASN A 135 -7.07 -0.67 10.64
CA ASN A 135 -7.05 -2.13 10.82
C ASN A 135 -8.34 -2.84 10.35
N GLY A 136 -9.15 -2.16 9.55
CA GLY A 136 -10.37 -2.72 8.96
C GLY A 136 -11.59 -2.76 9.87
N PRO A 137 -12.60 -3.57 9.56
CA PRO A 137 -12.64 -4.46 8.39
C PRO A 137 -12.70 -3.71 7.05
N PHE A 138 -12.18 -4.34 6.01
CA PHE A 138 -12.18 -3.82 4.65
C PHE A 138 -13.15 -4.57 3.75
N THR A 139 -13.83 -3.84 2.86
CA THR A 139 -14.77 -4.42 1.88
C THR A 139 -14.36 -3.98 0.48
N PRO A 140 -14.25 -4.90 -0.50
CA PRO A 140 -13.99 -4.55 -1.89
C PRO A 140 -15.03 -3.58 -2.44
N VAL A 141 -14.57 -2.53 -3.15
CA VAL A 141 -15.45 -1.49 -3.71
C VAL A 141 -15.52 -1.50 -5.25
N ASN A 142 -14.69 -2.31 -5.89
CA ASN A 142 -14.59 -2.35 -7.35
C ASN A 142 -14.68 -3.77 -7.94
N LEU A 143 -15.39 -4.67 -7.28
CA LEU A 143 -15.64 -6.00 -7.84
C LEU A 143 -16.98 -6.09 -8.54
N THR A 144 -17.05 -6.97 -9.55
CA THR A 144 -18.33 -7.39 -10.15
C THR A 144 -19.21 -8.09 -9.12
N PRO A 145 -20.54 -8.14 -9.29
CA PRO A 145 -21.45 -8.76 -8.33
C PRO A 145 -21.13 -10.22 -7.98
N ASP A 146 -20.51 -10.96 -8.89
CA ASP A 146 -20.06 -12.33 -8.66
C ASP A 146 -18.70 -12.43 -7.96
N GLY A 147 -18.05 -11.29 -7.70
CA GLY A 147 -16.75 -11.19 -7.00
C GLY A 147 -15.54 -11.73 -7.79
N LYS A 148 -15.71 -12.10 -9.07
CA LYS A 148 -14.67 -12.81 -9.83
C LYS A 148 -13.70 -11.91 -10.57
N ARG A 149 -14.07 -10.65 -10.76
CA ARG A 149 -13.23 -9.66 -11.45
C ARG A 149 -13.50 -8.25 -10.95
N THR A 150 -12.57 -7.36 -11.22
CA THR A 150 -12.78 -5.93 -10.97
C THR A 150 -13.65 -5.29 -12.06
N LEU A 151 -14.29 -4.17 -11.70
CA LEU A 151 -15.09 -3.36 -12.61
C LEU A 151 -14.22 -2.77 -13.72
N PRO A 152 -14.76 -2.55 -14.91
CA PRO A 152 -14.08 -1.83 -15.99
C PRO A 152 -13.55 -0.47 -15.51
N GLY A 153 -12.36 -0.10 -15.95
CA GLY A 153 -11.71 1.14 -15.53
C GLY A 153 -10.88 1.04 -14.25
N SER A 154 -10.82 -0.11 -13.59
CA SER A 154 -9.85 -0.36 -12.53
C SER A 154 -8.45 -0.47 -13.12
N ILE A 155 -7.52 0.45 -12.72
CA ILE A 155 -6.24 0.63 -13.41
C ILE A 155 -5.02 0.22 -12.60
N ILE A 156 -5.16 0.04 -11.28
CA ILE A 156 -4.04 -0.18 -10.37
C ILE A 156 -3.66 -1.65 -10.44
N GLY A 157 -2.40 -1.93 -10.76
CA GLY A 157 -1.90 -3.29 -10.91
C GLY A 157 -0.85 -3.63 -9.85
N PHE A 158 0.16 -4.34 -10.28
CA PHE A 158 1.20 -5.01 -9.52
C PHE A 158 1.94 -4.08 -8.52
N ASP A 159 2.05 -4.48 -7.25
CA ASP A 159 2.77 -3.77 -6.18
C ASP A 159 2.42 -2.28 -6.08
N PRO A 160 1.17 -1.97 -5.76
CA PRO A 160 0.70 -0.60 -5.74
C PRO A 160 1.28 0.22 -4.60
N SER A 161 1.49 1.52 -4.85
CA SER A 161 1.70 2.52 -3.81
C SER A 161 0.85 3.75 -4.11
N ILE A 162 0.18 4.26 -3.10
CA ILE A 162 -0.73 5.39 -3.25
C ILE A 162 -0.22 6.58 -2.44
N TYR A 163 -0.25 7.74 -3.06
CA TYR A 163 -0.01 9.02 -2.40
C TYR A 163 -1.29 9.85 -2.39
N VAL A 164 -1.70 10.29 -1.21
CA VAL A 164 -2.83 11.20 -1.02
C VAL A 164 -2.31 12.58 -0.64
N GLU A 165 -2.64 13.58 -1.44
CA GLU A 165 -2.35 14.98 -1.21
C GLU A 165 -3.60 15.66 -0.64
N GLN A 166 -3.53 16.17 0.59
CA GLN A 166 -4.60 16.98 1.16
C GLN A 166 -4.60 18.38 0.55
N ILE A 167 -5.75 18.87 0.12
CA ILE A 167 -5.92 20.18 -0.49
C ILE A 167 -6.49 21.14 0.54
N THR A 168 -5.69 22.12 0.92
CA THR A 168 -6.06 23.15 1.92
C THR A 168 -6.18 24.55 1.33
N ASP A 169 -5.68 24.78 0.13
CA ASP A 169 -5.81 26.05 -0.57
C ASP A 169 -7.23 26.19 -1.13
N LYS A 170 -7.92 27.22 -0.67
CA LYS A 170 -9.31 27.55 -1.08
C LYS A 170 -9.42 27.94 -2.57
N ASN A 171 -8.32 28.33 -3.19
CA ASN A 171 -8.28 28.65 -4.62
C ASN A 171 -8.02 27.43 -5.50
N ASP A 172 -7.69 26.29 -4.90
CA ASP A 172 -7.46 25.06 -5.65
C ASP A 172 -8.79 24.49 -6.18
N PRO A 173 -8.89 24.11 -7.46
CA PRO A 173 -10.11 23.54 -8.03
C PRO A 173 -10.62 22.27 -7.31
N ASP A 174 -9.74 21.54 -6.63
CA ASP A 174 -10.10 20.36 -5.84
C ASP A 174 -10.36 20.65 -4.35
N TYR A 175 -10.40 21.91 -3.94
CA TYR A 175 -10.63 22.27 -2.53
C TYR A 175 -11.91 21.64 -1.96
N ASN A 176 -13.00 21.64 -2.73
CA ASN A 176 -14.29 21.09 -2.29
C ASN A 176 -14.28 19.54 -2.24
N ILE A 177 -13.31 18.90 -2.87
CA ILE A 177 -13.08 17.45 -2.79
C ILE A 177 -12.18 17.12 -1.60
N GLY A 178 -11.27 18.03 -1.27
CA GLY A 178 -10.37 18.01 -0.12
C GLY A 178 -9.05 17.29 -0.34
N PHE A 179 -8.91 16.50 -1.41
CA PHE A 179 -7.68 15.75 -1.68
C PHE A 179 -7.51 15.41 -3.16
N ARG A 180 -6.29 15.01 -3.52
CA ARG A 180 -5.92 14.27 -4.74
C ARG A 180 -5.28 12.96 -4.37
N ALA A 181 -5.48 11.94 -5.21
CA ALA A 181 -4.83 10.65 -5.03
C ALA A 181 -4.03 10.30 -6.29
N TYR A 182 -2.85 9.73 -6.10
CA TYR A 182 -1.94 9.30 -7.16
C TYR A 182 -1.52 7.87 -6.86
N ALA A 183 -1.60 7.01 -7.89
CA ALA A 183 -1.18 5.62 -7.81
C ALA A 183 0.11 5.41 -8.57
N PHE A 184 0.98 4.54 -8.03
CA PHE A 184 2.24 4.10 -8.62
C PHE A 184 2.25 2.58 -8.51
N TRP A 185 2.56 1.89 -9.62
CA TRP A 185 2.53 0.42 -9.65
C TRP A 185 3.33 -0.13 -10.81
N GLY A 186 3.60 -1.43 -10.82
CA GLY A 186 4.10 -2.12 -11.97
C GLY A 186 5.15 -3.18 -11.69
N TYR A 187 5.32 -4.05 -12.68
CA TYR A 187 6.38 -5.04 -12.75
C TYR A 187 7.25 -4.75 -13.97
N GLN A 188 8.51 -4.45 -13.78
CA GLN A 188 9.50 -4.05 -14.79
C GLN A 188 9.16 -2.76 -15.57
N ILE A 189 7.93 -2.35 -15.61
CA ILE A 189 7.46 -1.09 -16.17
C ILE A 189 6.71 -0.37 -15.05
N SER A 190 7.28 0.73 -14.58
CA SER A 190 6.62 1.59 -13.59
C SER A 190 5.53 2.41 -14.25
N ASN A 191 4.38 2.50 -13.59
CA ASN A 191 3.28 3.34 -14.02
C ASN A 191 2.96 4.37 -12.93
N ALA A 192 2.44 5.51 -13.35
CA ALA A 192 1.87 6.52 -12.45
C ALA A 192 0.55 7.03 -13.03
N ALA A 193 -0.41 7.31 -12.18
CA ALA A 193 -1.68 7.91 -12.58
C ALA A 193 -2.31 8.73 -11.47
N GLN A 194 -3.08 9.74 -11.83
CA GLN A 194 -3.97 10.41 -10.90
C GLN A 194 -5.30 9.65 -10.85
N LEU A 195 -5.74 9.32 -9.64
CA LEU A 195 -6.99 8.60 -9.44
C LEU A 195 -8.20 9.54 -9.38
N ASP A 196 -9.34 9.04 -9.82
CA ASP A 196 -10.64 9.65 -9.55
C ASP A 196 -10.93 9.53 -8.05
N GLN A 197 -11.10 10.66 -7.39
CA GLN A 197 -11.35 10.77 -5.95
C GLN A 197 -12.67 10.12 -5.50
N ASN A 198 -13.60 9.90 -6.43
CA ASN A 198 -14.87 9.25 -6.11
C ASN A 198 -14.77 7.74 -6.06
N THR A 199 -13.86 7.17 -6.84
CA THR A 199 -13.72 5.72 -6.97
C THR A 199 -12.49 5.17 -6.26
N MET A 200 -11.39 5.92 -6.26
CA MET A 200 -10.07 5.53 -5.75
C MET A 200 -9.44 4.32 -6.49
N TYR A 201 -10.04 3.85 -7.58
CA TYR A 201 -9.53 2.74 -8.39
C TYR A 201 -9.46 3.05 -9.90
N SER A 202 -10.15 4.10 -10.35
CA SER A 202 -10.17 4.48 -11.77
C SER A 202 -9.34 5.74 -12.04
N LEU A 203 -9.05 5.95 -13.32
CA LEU A 203 -8.32 7.13 -13.77
C LEU A 203 -9.18 8.39 -13.60
N ARG A 204 -8.57 9.46 -13.10
CA ARG A 204 -9.23 10.77 -13.05
C ARG A 204 -9.58 11.23 -14.48
N PRO A 205 -10.82 11.69 -14.74
CA PRO A 205 -11.21 12.22 -16.04
C PRO A 205 -10.27 13.31 -16.54
N GLY A 206 -9.86 13.22 -17.80
CA GLY A 206 -8.95 14.18 -18.42
C GLY A 206 -7.47 13.95 -18.12
N THR A 207 -7.13 12.89 -17.42
CA THR A 207 -5.73 12.47 -17.19
C THR A 207 -5.42 11.16 -17.91
N GLU A 208 -4.17 10.74 -17.89
CA GLU A 208 -3.70 9.51 -18.52
C GLU A 208 -2.73 8.76 -17.60
N VAL A 209 -2.59 7.46 -17.83
CA VAL A 209 -1.54 6.66 -17.20
C VAL A 209 -0.19 7.05 -17.83
N LYS A 210 0.81 7.29 -17.00
CA LYS A 210 2.20 7.57 -17.39
C LYS A 210 3.03 6.28 -17.19
N PRO A 211 3.23 5.49 -18.23
CA PRO A 211 4.15 4.35 -18.15
C PRO A 211 5.60 4.84 -18.11
N TYR A 212 6.49 4.01 -17.63
CA TYR A 212 7.92 4.33 -17.47
C TYR A 212 8.16 5.57 -16.60
N PHE A 213 7.36 5.75 -15.57
CA PHE A 213 7.52 6.85 -14.61
C PHE A 213 8.90 6.85 -13.96
N LEU A 214 9.47 5.68 -13.70
CA LEU A 214 10.84 5.47 -13.24
C LEU A 214 11.67 4.84 -14.38
N PRO A 215 13.00 4.99 -14.36
CA PRO A 215 13.89 4.32 -15.31
C PRO A 215 13.64 2.81 -15.35
N SER A 216 13.56 2.26 -16.55
CA SER A 216 13.35 0.82 -16.73
C SER A 216 14.09 0.36 -17.99
N SER A 217 14.82 -0.76 -17.87
CA SER A 217 15.43 -1.43 -19.00
C SER A 217 14.44 -2.27 -19.82
N ALA A 218 13.18 -2.29 -19.43
CA ALA A 218 12.15 -3.12 -20.08
C ALA A 218 12.69 -4.53 -20.43
N ARG A 219 13.26 -5.18 -19.41
CA ARG A 219 13.79 -6.53 -19.35
C ARG A 219 15.09 -6.83 -20.14
N TYR A 220 15.43 -6.17 -21.22
CA TYR A 220 16.58 -6.57 -22.07
C TYR A 220 17.18 -5.45 -22.88
N GLY A 221 17.08 -4.21 -22.47
CA GLY A 221 17.55 -3.15 -23.33
C GLY A 221 17.96 -1.87 -22.64
N VAL A 222 17.84 -0.82 -23.37
CA VAL A 222 18.21 0.53 -22.98
C VAL A 222 17.21 1.04 -21.95
N ILE A 223 17.70 1.59 -20.84
CA ILE A 223 16.87 2.32 -19.87
C ILE A 223 16.25 3.51 -20.58
N ARG A 224 14.94 3.66 -20.43
CA ARG A 224 14.17 4.68 -21.13
C ARG A 224 13.37 5.52 -20.14
N ASP A 225 13.23 6.78 -20.46
CA ASP A 225 12.26 7.66 -19.83
C ASP A 225 10.86 7.51 -20.46
N PRO A 226 9.84 8.20 -19.92
CA PRO A 226 8.49 8.16 -20.47
C PRO A 226 8.38 8.55 -21.96
N GLU A 227 9.28 9.38 -22.45
CA GLU A 227 9.35 9.80 -23.86
C GLU A 227 10.12 8.78 -24.73
N GLY A 228 10.68 7.74 -24.12
CA GLY A 228 11.44 6.70 -24.81
C GLY A 228 12.90 7.08 -25.13
N THR A 229 13.40 8.13 -24.50
CA THR A 229 14.80 8.54 -24.59
C THR A 229 15.69 7.73 -23.65
N THR A 230 16.99 7.73 -23.87
CA THR A 230 17.95 7.14 -22.94
C THR A 230 18.34 8.14 -21.85
N TYR A 231 18.67 7.69 -20.66
CA TYR A 231 18.98 8.52 -19.49
C TYR A 231 20.43 9.03 -19.31
N PRO A 232 21.30 9.14 -20.33
CA PRO A 232 22.71 9.47 -20.10
C PRO A 232 22.93 10.84 -19.44
N ALA A 233 22.02 11.78 -19.66
CA ALA A 233 22.18 13.15 -19.16
C ALA A 233 21.79 13.32 -17.70
N LEU A 234 20.81 12.55 -17.20
CA LEU A 234 20.30 12.64 -15.84
C LEU A 234 21.23 11.94 -14.84
N TYR A 235 21.93 10.90 -15.27
CA TYR A 235 22.78 10.06 -14.43
C TYR A 235 24.27 10.24 -14.73
N LYS A 236 24.66 11.45 -15.07
CA LYS A 236 26.06 11.76 -15.40
C LYS A 236 27.01 11.32 -14.29
N GLY A 237 27.88 10.37 -14.61
CA GLY A 237 28.85 9.80 -13.68
C GLY A 237 28.32 8.64 -12.83
N GLN A 238 27.09 8.17 -13.10
CA GLN A 238 26.50 7.00 -12.45
C GLN A 238 26.13 5.97 -13.53
N ASN A 239 26.03 4.70 -13.12
CA ASN A 239 25.52 3.67 -14.02
C ASN A 239 23.98 3.75 -14.06
N PRO A 240 23.35 4.06 -15.22
CA PRO A 240 21.90 4.11 -15.31
C PRO A 240 21.20 2.81 -14.90
N GLY A 241 21.88 1.66 -14.99
CA GLY A 241 21.38 0.37 -14.53
C GLY A 241 21.09 0.33 -13.04
N ASP A 242 21.78 1.13 -12.23
CA ASP A 242 21.59 1.18 -10.78
C ASP A 242 20.21 1.75 -10.38
N PHE A 243 19.51 2.40 -11.31
CA PHE A 243 18.18 3.00 -11.10
C PHE A 243 17.09 2.25 -11.87
N ASN A 244 17.35 1.03 -12.28
CA ASN A 244 16.45 0.24 -13.09
C ASN A 244 15.29 -0.30 -12.25
N PHE A 245 14.09 0.19 -12.49
CA PHE A 245 12.88 -0.22 -11.78
C PHE A 245 12.56 -1.69 -12.06
N TYR A 246 12.28 -2.43 -10.98
CA TYR A 246 11.80 -3.79 -11.07
C TYR A 246 10.36 -3.90 -10.55
N GLU A 247 10.12 -3.56 -9.26
CA GLU A 247 8.80 -3.63 -8.60
C GLU A 247 8.79 -2.86 -7.28
N ALA A 248 7.79 -3.04 -6.47
CA ALA A 248 7.68 -2.61 -5.08
C ALA A 248 7.79 -1.08 -4.90
N SER A 249 6.94 -0.33 -5.58
CA SER A 249 6.86 1.13 -5.43
C SER A 249 6.42 1.51 -4.01
N SER A 250 7.14 2.45 -3.38
CA SER A 250 6.74 3.08 -2.14
C SER A 250 7.06 4.57 -2.20
N ILE A 251 6.03 5.43 -2.13
CA ILE A 251 6.18 6.88 -2.26
C ILE A 251 5.86 7.60 -0.96
N ARG A 252 6.69 8.59 -0.61
CA ARG A 252 6.50 9.47 0.55
C ARG A 252 6.83 10.90 0.21
N LYS A 253 6.12 11.83 0.86
CA LYS A 253 6.50 13.24 0.86
C LYS A 253 7.26 13.54 2.15
N VAL A 254 8.47 14.06 2.02
CA VAL A 254 9.32 14.46 3.14
C VAL A 254 9.70 15.93 2.95
N GLY A 255 9.11 16.80 3.74
CA GLY A 255 9.21 18.25 3.56
C GLY A 255 8.63 18.67 2.20
N ASN A 256 9.44 19.27 1.34
CA ASN A 256 9.07 19.69 -0.02
C ASN A 256 9.52 18.72 -1.12
N LYS A 257 9.96 17.52 -0.75
CA LYS A 257 10.47 16.51 -1.70
C LYS A 257 9.59 15.28 -1.68
N PHE A 258 9.52 14.61 -2.82
CA PHE A 258 8.99 13.26 -2.93
C PHE A 258 10.16 12.26 -2.94
N LEU A 259 10.04 11.22 -2.13
CA LEU A 259 10.95 10.09 -2.12
C LEU A 259 10.19 8.89 -2.70
N MET A 260 10.78 8.25 -3.69
CA MET A 260 10.31 6.99 -4.24
C MET A 260 11.33 5.91 -3.88
N ILE A 261 10.89 4.90 -3.18
CA ILE A 261 11.66 3.68 -2.90
C ILE A 261 11.08 2.57 -3.77
N PHE A 262 11.93 1.76 -4.36
CA PHE A 262 11.51 0.66 -5.22
C PHE A 262 12.60 -0.42 -5.28
N SER A 263 12.23 -1.64 -5.63
CA SER A 263 13.18 -2.70 -5.96
C SER A 263 13.75 -2.46 -7.36
N GLY A 264 15.06 -2.50 -7.46
CA GLY A 264 15.78 -2.39 -8.71
C GLY A 264 16.61 -3.64 -9.01
N TYR A 265 17.07 -3.77 -10.25
CA TYR A 265 18.05 -4.76 -10.63
C TYR A 265 19.06 -4.18 -11.62
N SER A 266 20.29 -4.68 -11.58
CA SER A 266 21.39 -4.31 -12.45
C SER A 266 21.66 -5.38 -13.52
#